data_5882fc78cdda35970a3017cc1241af9f
#
_entry.id   5882fc78cdda35970a3017cc1241af9f
#
_cell.length_a   1.000
_cell.length_b   1.000
_cell.length_c   1.000
_cell.angle_alpha   90.00
_cell.angle_beta   90.00
_cell.angle_gamma   90.00
#
_symmetry.space_group_name_H-M   'P 1'
#
loop_
_entity.id
_entity.type
_entity.pdbx_description
1 polymer ?
#
loop_
_entity_poly.entity_id
_entity_poly.type
_entity_poly.pdbx_seq_one_letter_code
_entity_poly.pdbx_strand_id
1 'polypeptide(L)'
;DVCSSDLKTQVSVEYDENGKPKRLEAVVLSTQHDEDVTQEQIHEDIKKYVFDPILPTELVDAETKFFINPTGRFVIGGPHGDAGLTGRKIIVDTYGGYARHGGGAFSGKDCTKVDRSAAYAARYVAKNIVAAGLAEKCEIQLSYAIGVAQPTSIMVDTFGTGKLSDEKLVEIVRENFDLRPAGIIKMLDLRRPIYRGTAAYGHFGRTDLNLPWEATDKAEALKKYL
;
A
#
# COMPACT_ATOMS: atom_id res chain seq x y z
N ASP A 1 16.85 -13.49 7.04
CA ASP A 1 16.70 -13.20 8.47
C ASP A 1 15.87 -11.93 8.65
N VAL A 2 14.58 -12.12 8.80
CA VAL A 2 13.58 -11.07 8.61
C VAL A 2 13.55 -10.05 9.77
N CYS A 3 14.27 -10.29 10.86
CA CYS A 3 14.10 -9.51 12.07
C CYS A 3 15.43 -9.11 12.74
N SER A 4 16.52 -9.11 12.00
CA SER A 4 17.84 -8.80 12.60
C SER A 4 18.07 -7.30 12.78
N SER A 5 17.32 -6.43 12.11
CA SER A 5 17.51 -4.98 12.21
C SER A 5 16.21 -4.20 12.16
N ASP A 6 16.17 -3.09 12.89
CA ASP A 6 15.10 -2.08 12.82
C ASP A 6 15.38 -1.05 11.72
N LEU A 7 14.33 -0.74 10.97
CA LEU A 7 14.36 0.31 9.95
C LEU A 7 13.07 1.11 10.00
N LYS A 8 13.18 2.42 9.87
CA LYS A 8 12.03 3.33 9.71
C LYS A 8 12.27 4.27 8.56
N THR A 9 11.27 4.46 7.71
CA THR A 9 11.34 5.38 6.58
C THR A 9 10.11 6.28 6.54
N GLN A 10 10.30 7.51 6.09
CA GLN A 10 9.22 8.44 5.81
C GLN A 10 9.63 9.32 4.63
N VAL A 11 8.69 9.57 3.72
CA VAL A 11 8.87 10.51 2.62
C VAL A 11 7.75 11.52 2.64
N SER A 12 8.09 12.80 2.64
CA SER A 12 7.14 13.92 2.50
C SER A 12 7.21 14.44 1.07
N VAL A 13 6.09 14.42 0.39
CA VAL A 13 5.95 14.84 -1.02
C VAL A 13 5.13 16.10 -1.09
N GLU A 14 5.64 17.11 -1.79
CA GLU A 14 4.86 18.29 -2.19
C GLU A 14 4.07 17.95 -3.45
N TYR A 15 2.78 18.29 -3.46
CA TYR A 15 1.88 18.12 -4.60
C TYR A 15 1.48 19.46 -5.17
N ASP A 16 1.27 19.50 -6.47
CA ASP A 16 0.68 20.67 -7.16
C ASP A 16 -0.84 20.78 -6.91
N GLU A 17 -1.45 21.81 -7.44
CA GLU A 17 -2.89 22.08 -7.35
C GLU A 17 -3.77 20.98 -7.99
N ASN A 18 -3.21 20.19 -8.90
CA ASN A 18 -3.86 19.05 -9.55
C ASN A 18 -3.61 17.74 -8.81
N GLY A 19 -2.91 17.77 -7.67
CA GLY A 19 -2.57 16.61 -6.87
C GLY A 19 -1.51 15.70 -7.51
N LYS A 20 -0.65 16.25 -8.40
CA LYS A 20 0.51 15.54 -8.96
C LYS A 20 1.75 15.80 -8.10
N PRO A 21 2.60 14.78 -7.87
CA PRO A 21 3.86 14.97 -7.16
C PRO A 21 4.72 16.04 -7.86
N LYS A 22 5.19 17.02 -7.09
CA LYS A 22 5.99 18.15 -7.57
C LYS A 22 7.45 18.03 -7.17
N ARG A 23 7.71 17.73 -5.89
CA ARG A 23 9.05 17.53 -5.34
C ARG A 23 9.01 16.75 -4.03
N LEU A 24 10.16 16.22 -3.62
CA LEU A 24 10.35 15.65 -2.29
C LEU A 24 10.75 16.76 -1.31
N GLU A 25 9.93 17.04 -0.32
CA GLU A 25 10.24 18.01 0.74
C GLU A 25 11.23 17.42 1.76
N ALA A 26 11.00 16.17 2.18
CA ALA A 26 11.86 15.50 3.14
C ALA A 26 11.88 13.99 2.95
N VAL A 27 13.04 13.39 3.15
CA VAL A 27 13.27 11.94 3.18
C VAL A 27 13.92 11.60 4.50
N VAL A 28 13.28 10.73 5.27
CA VAL A 28 13.77 10.28 6.58
C VAL A 28 14.09 8.79 6.49
N LEU A 29 15.25 8.39 6.98
CA LEU A 29 15.61 6.99 7.17
C LEU A 29 16.34 6.84 8.50
N SER A 30 15.84 5.95 9.35
CA SER A 30 16.53 5.53 10.58
C SER A 30 16.77 4.04 10.49
N THR A 31 18.02 3.63 10.62
CA THR A 31 18.43 2.22 10.56
C THR A 31 19.28 1.85 11.76
N GLN A 32 19.04 0.67 12.29
CA GLN A 32 19.93 0.03 13.23
C GLN A 32 21.28 -0.24 12.54
N HIS A 33 22.36 -0.16 13.30
CA HIS A 33 23.72 -0.38 12.80
C HIS A 33 24.59 -1.03 13.86
N ASP A 34 25.72 -1.59 13.44
CA ASP A 34 26.72 -2.16 14.33
C ASP A 34 27.41 -1.07 15.15
N GLU A 35 27.98 -1.45 16.28
CA GLU A 35 28.55 -0.50 17.25
C GLU A 35 29.78 0.26 16.72
N ASP A 36 30.50 -0.35 15.83
CA ASP A 36 31.75 0.17 15.23
C ASP A 36 31.53 1.03 13.97
N VAL A 37 30.28 1.13 13.48
CA VAL A 37 29.95 1.96 12.30
C VAL A 37 29.73 3.41 12.71
N THR A 38 30.39 4.34 12.04
CA THR A 38 30.27 5.79 12.31
C THR A 38 29.03 6.39 11.64
N GLN A 39 28.55 7.53 12.14
CA GLN A 39 27.42 8.23 11.52
C GLN A 39 27.75 8.72 10.11
N GLU A 40 28.98 9.15 9.88
CA GLU A 40 29.47 9.57 8.56
C GLU A 40 29.36 8.43 7.56
N GLN A 41 29.79 7.23 7.94
CA GLN A 41 29.70 6.04 7.09
C GLN A 41 28.25 5.68 6.79
N ILE A 42 27.36 5.74 7.79
CA ILE A 42 25.92 5.48 7.62
C ILE A 42 25.33 6.48 6.61
N HIS A 43 25.65 7.76 6.73
CA HIS A 43 25.15 8.79 5.83
C HIS A 43 25.61 8.57 4.39
N GLU A 44 26.87 8.22 4.18
CA GLU A 44 27.42 7.92 2.84
C GLU A 44 26.76 6.68 2.24
N ASP A 45 26.65 5.61 3.01
CA ASP A 45 26.11 4.35 2.55
C ASP A 45 24.60 4.47 2.24
N ILE A 46 23.82 5.10 3.10
CA ILE A 46 22.39 5.31 2.86
C ILE A 46 22.17 6.18 1.62
N LYS A 47 22.92 7.24 1.46
CA LYS A 47 22.84 8.06 0.26
C LYS A 47 23.14 7.24 -0.99
N LYS A 48 24.29 6.59 -1.01
CA LYS A 48 24.80 5.86 -2.18
C LYS A 48 23.99 4.62 -2.54
N TYR A 49 23.59 3.83 -1.54
CA TYR A 49 22.97 2.51 -1.77
C TYR A 49 21.45 2.49 -1.66
N VAL A 50 20.85 3.52 -1.06
CA VAL A 50 19.40 3.59 -0.86
C VAL A 50 18.80 4.79 -1.58
N PHE A 51 19.22 6.01 -1.30
CA PHE A 51 18.56 7.20 -1.84
C PHE A 51 18.85 7.37 -3.34
N ASP A 52 20.09 7.36 -3.75
CA ASP A 52 20.48 7.59 -5.14
C ASP A 52 19.85 6.58 -6.13
N PRO A 53 19.73 5.27 -5.83
CA PRO A 53 19.12 4.32 -6.75
C PRO A 53 17.59 4.26 -6.69
N ILE A 54 16.95 4.74 -5.60
CA ILE A 54 15.51 4.53 -5.36
C ILE A 54 14.70 5.81 -5.58
N LEU A 55 15.24 6.97 -5.16
CA LEU A 55 14.47 8.20 -5.24
C LEU A 55 14.36 8.69 -6.70
N PRO A 56 13.16 9.12 -7.13
CA PRO A 56 12.98 9.68 -8.47
C PRO A 56 13.74 11.01 -8.56
N THR A 57 14.77 11.05 -9.39
CA THR A 57 15.71 12.18 -9.49
C THR A 57 15.03 13.48 -9.90
N GLU A 58 13.93 13.37 -10.66
CA GLU A 58 13.11 14.51 -11.09
C GLU A 58 12.32 15.18 -9.95
N LEU A 59 12.16 14.51 -8.81
CA LEU A 59 11.50 15.04 -7.64
C LEU A 59 12.48 15.51 -6.55
N VAL A 60 13.78 15.25 -6.70
CA VAL A 60 14.81 15.68 -5.75
C VAL A 60 15.44 16.98 -6.22
N ASP A 61 15.51 17.97 -5.33
CA ASP A 61 16.12 19.27 -5.60
C ASP A 61 17.08 19.72 -4.48
N ALA A 62 17.64 20.92 -4.60
CA ALA A 62 18.57 21.46 -3.62
C ALA A 62 17.93 21.77 -2.24
N GLU A 63 16.62 21.86 -2.18
CA GLU A 63 15.86 22.12 -0.94
C GLU A 63 15.36 20.84 -0.28
N THR A 64 15.47 19.67 -0.95
CA THR A 64 15.09 18.37 -0.39
C THR A 64 15.92 18.06 0.85
N LYS A 65 15.25 17.85 1.97
CA LYS A 65 15.88 17.58 3.27
C LYS A 65 16.07 16.08 3.47
N PHE A 66 17.29 15.67 3.79
CA PHE A 66 17.62 14.29 4.11
C PHE A 66 17.92 14.14 5.61
N PHE A 67 17.17 13.28 6.28
CA PHE A 67 17.34 12.95 7.69
C PHE A 67 17.73 11.48 7.84
N ILE A 68 19.00 11.22 8.05
CA ILE A 68 19.56 9.88 8.24
C ILE A 68 19.96 9.73 9.70
N ASN A 69 19.38 8.76 10.42
CA ASN A 69 19.61 8.57 11.84
C ASN A 69 19.65 9.90 12.64
N PRO A 70 18.61 10.74 12.56
CA PRO A 70 18.66 12.10 13.14
C PRO A 70 18.81 12.11 14.67
N THR A 71 18.53 11.00 15.34
CA THR A 71 18.77 10.84 16.78
C THR A 71 20.17 10.31 17.11
N GLY A 72 21.00 10.05 16.08
CA GLY A 72 22.35 9.54 16.24
C GLY A 72 22.41 8.01 16.33
N ARG A 73 23.09 7.51 17.36
CA ARG A 73 23.37 6.07 17.53
C ARG A 73 22.11 5.22 17.68
N PHE A 74 22.00 4.16 16.86
CA PHE A 74 20.91 3.20 16.87
C PHE A 74 21.46 1.78 16.79
N VAL A 75 22.09 1.30 17.85
CA VAL A 75 22.72 -0.04 17.93
C VAL A 75 21.76 -1.09 18.48
N ILE A 76 20.95 -0.73 19.48
CA ILE A 76 19.97 -1.63 20.07
C ILE A 76 18.64 -1.49 19.33
N GLY A 77 18.21 -2.56 18.67
CA GLY A 77 16.96 -2.61 17.94
C GLY A 77 16.46 -4.05 17.75
N GLY A 78 15.47 -4.21 16.87
CA GLY A 78 14.82 -5.49 16.66
C GLY A 78 14.09 -5.98 17.92
N PRO A 79 13.86 -7.30 18.07
CA PRO A 79 13.14 -7.86 19.21
C PRO A 79 13.77 -7.59 20.58
N HIS A 80 15.08 -7.27 20.61
CA HIS A 80 15.78 -6.89 21.82
C HIS A 80 15.44 -5.49 22.30
N GLY A 81 15.22 -4.56 21.34
CA GLY A 81 14.84 -3.18 21.64
C GLY A 81 13.34 -3.04 21.88
N ASP A 82 12.53 -3.67 21.06
CA ASP A 82 11.06 -3.62 21.13
C ASP A 82 10.45 -4.88 20.50
N ALA A 83 9.64 -5.60 21.24
CA ALA A 83 8.96 -6.78 20.75
C ALA A 83 7.75 -6.40 19.87
N GLY A 84 7.84 -6.70 18.58
CA GLY A 84 6.76 -6.48 17.62
C GLY A 84 5.73 -7.60 17.60
N LEU A 85 4.53 -7.27 17.10
CA LEU A 85 3.47 -8.22 16.80
C LEU A 85 3.00 -8.05 15.35
N THR A 86 2.77 -9.15 14.67
CA THR A 86 2.16 -9.15 13.33
C THR A 86 0.79 -8.45 13.36
N GLY A 87 0.51 -7.61 12.36
CA GLY A 87 -0.74 -6.87 12.26
C GLY A 87 -0.85 -5.63 13.14
N ARG A 88 0.25 -5.18 13.77
CA ARG A 88 0.31 -3.93 14.54
C ARG A 88 0.85 -2.74 13.73
N LYS A 89 1.18 -2.94 12.46
CA LYS A 89 1.65 -1.92 11.51
C LYS A 89 0.74 -1.88 10.28
N ILE A 90 -0.57 -1.80 10.48
CA ILE A 90 -1.58 -1.93 9.42
C ILE A 90 -1.47 -0.85 8.33
N ILE A 91 -0.95 0.31 8.66
CA ILE A 91 -0.73 1.40 7.69
C ILE A 91 0.52 1.12 6.85
N VAL A 92 1.59 0.59 7.44
CA VAL A 92 2.78 0.11 6.73
C VAL A 92 2.43 -1.07 5.81
N ASP A 93 1.55 -1.96 6.26
CA ASP A 93 1.07 -3.11 5.48
C ASP A 93 0.29 -2.70 4.23
N THR A 94 -0.18 -1.47 4.14
CA THR A 94 -1.12 -1.00 3.12
C THR A 94 -0.57 0.20 2.32
N TYR A 95 -0.94 1.43 2.66
CA TYR A 95 -0.71 2.62 1.83
C TYR A 95 0.16 3.69 2.50
N GLY A 96 0.77 3.40 3.66
CA GLY A 96 1.67 4.35 4.33
C GLY A 96 1.02 5.66 4.78
N GLY A 97 -0.31 5.68 4.91
CA GLY A 97 -1.08 6.88 5.27
C GLY A 97 -1.58 7.70 4.09
N TYR A 98 -1.29 7.31 2.85
CA TYR A 98 -1.80 8.01 1.66
C TYR A 98 -3.30 7.81 1.44
N ALA A 99 -3.84 6.62 1.71
CA ALA A 99 -5.26 6.29 1.60
C ALA A 99 -5.88 5.97 2.96
N ARG A 100 -7.21 6.00 3.02
CA ARG A 100 -7.98 5.60 4.20
C ARG A 100 -7.82 4.12 4.49
N HIS A 101 -8.02 3.73 5.73
CA HIS A 101 -7.91 2.34 6.17
C HIS A 101 -9.12 1.97 7.04
N GLY A 102 -9.65 0.76 6.87
CA GLY A 102 -10.79 0.27 7.65
C GLY A 102 -10.46 -0.21 9.06
N GLY A 103 -9.18 -0.29 9.44
CA GLY A 103 -8.71 -0.69 10.77
C GLY A 103 -8.41 -2.17 10.93
N GLY A 104 -8.78 -3.02 9.97
CA GLY A 104 -8.56 -4.47 10.05
C GLY A 104 -7.13 -4.89 9.70
N ALA A 105 -6.48 -5.64 10.59
CA ALA A 105 -5.20 -6.28 10.29
C ALA A 105 -5.36 -7.44 9.30
N PHE A 106 -4.35 -7.70 8.47
CA PHE A 106 -4.38 -8.78 7.49
C PHE A 106 -3.72 -10.06 7.98
N SER A 107 -2.45 -10.00 8.33
CA SER A 107 -1.69 -11.15 8.80
C SER A 107 -2.32 -11.76 10.06
N GLY A 108 -2.32 -13.10 10.13
CA GLY A 108 -3.01 -13.84 11.18
C GLY A 108 -4.48 -14.17 10.88
N LYS A 109 -5.07 -13.59 9.82
CA LYS A 109 -6.42 -13.90 9.35
C LYS A 109 -6.37 -14.72 8.07
N ASP A 110 -7.23 -15.71 7.94
CA ASP A 110 -7.45 -16.43 6.69
C ASP A 110 -8.36 -15.63 5.73
N CYS A 111 -8.49 -16.09 4.49
CA CYS A 111 -9.24 -15.40 3.44
C CYS A 111 -10.76 -15.33 3.65
N THR A 112 -11.32 -15.99 4.67
CA THR A 112 -12.73 -15.87 5.03
C THR A 112 -13.04 -14.58 5.80
N LYS A 113 -12.01 -13.92 6.36
CA LYS A 113 -12.13 -12.67 7.11
C LYS A 113 -12.12 -11.49 6.14
N VAL A 114 -13.22 -10.76 6.07
CA VAL A 114 -13.39 -9.62 5.14
C VAL A 114 -12.42 -8.47 5.42
N ASP A 115 -11.94 -8.29 6.63
CA ASP A 115 -10.88 -7.34 6.95
C ASP A 115 -9.67 -7.52 6.03
N ARG A 116 -9.36 -8.77 5.66
CA ARG A 116 -8.28 -9.10 4.73
C ARG A 116 -8.78 -9.20 3.30
N SER A 117 -9.73 -10.08 3.03
CA SER A 117 -10.17 -10.41 1.68
C SER A 117 -10.86 -9.24 0.97
N ALA A 118 -11.69 -8.46 1.68
CA ALA A 118 -12.35 -7.31 1.08
C ALA A 118 -11.37 -6.14 0.83
N ALA A 119 -10.35 -5.95 1.67
CA ALA A 119 -9.30 -4.98 1.40
C ALA A 119 -8.51 -5.35 0.12
N TYR A 120 -8.22 -6.63 -0.09
CA TYR A 120 -7.61 -7.10 -1.34
C TYR A 120 -8.54 -6.91 -2.54
N ALA A 121 -9.84 -7.19 -2.39
CA ALA A 121 -10.81 -6.97 -3.45
C ALA A 121 -10.97 -5.49 -3.77
N ALA A 122 -11.01 -4.61 -2.78
CA ALA A 122 -11.06 -3.15 -2.98
C ALA A 122 -9.82 -2.67 -3.76
N ARG A 123 -8.62 -3.17 -3.42
CA ARG A 123 -7.39 -2.90 -4.17
C ARG A 123 -7.50 -3.33 -5.63
N TYR A 124 -7.96 -4.55 -5.86
CA TYR A 124 -8.16 -5.09 -7.20
C TYR A 124 -9.14 -4.27 -8.05
N VAL A 125 -10.29 -3.91 -7.47
CA VAL A 125 -11.31 -3.09 -8.14
C VAL A 125 -10.74 -1.71 -8.49
N ALA A 126 -10.14 -1.00 -7.52
CA ALA A 126 -9.58 0.33 -7.74
C ALA A 126 -8.49 0.32 -8.82
N LYS A 127 -7.60 -0.67 -8.82
CA LYS A 127 -6.57 -0.80 -9.85
C LYS A 127 -7.16 -1.02 -11.24
N ASN A 128 -8.19 -1.82 -11.36
CA ASN A 128 -8.83 -2.07 -12.65
C ASN A 128 -9.58 -0.85 -13.18
N ILE A 129 -10.22 -0.06 -12.31
CA ILE A 129 -10.86 1.23 -12.68
C ILE A 129 -9.82 2.20 -13.25
N VAL A 130 -8.70 2.38 -12.55
CA VAL A 130 -7.61 3.27 -12.98
C VAL A 130 -6.95 2.75 -14.26
N ALA A 131 -6.63 1.46 -14.34
CA ALA A 131 -6.03 0.85 -15.53
C ALA A 131 -6.94 0.89 -16.77
N ALA A 132 -8.27 0.88 -16.58
CA ALA A 132 -9.24 1.07 -17.66
C ALA A 132 -9.30 2.54 -18.13
N GLY A 133 -8.71 3.48 -17.41
CA GLY A 133 -8.77 4.90 -17.71
C GLY A 133 -10.09 5.59 -17.31
N LEU A 134 -10.89 4.94 -16.46
CA LEU A 134 -12.15 5.51 -15.95
C LEU A 134 -11.93 6.60 -14.90
N ALA A 135 -10.78 6.60 -14.23
CA ALA A 135 -10.33 7.64 -13.30
C ALA A 135 -8.80 7.65 -13.22
N GLU A 136 -8.19 8.76 -12.79
CA GLU A 136 -6.76 8.85 -12.50
C GLU A 136 -6.45 8.32 -11.09
N LYS A 137 -7.39 8.49 -10.15
CA LYS A 137 -7.34 8.02 -8.76
C LYS A 137 -8.65 7.33 -8.40
N CYS A 138 -8.58 6.29 -7.58
CA CYS A 138 -9.77 5.59 -7.13
C CYS A 138 -9.55 4.98 -5.76
N GLU A 139 -10.46 5.27 -4.84
CA GLU A 139 -10.57 4.64 -3.53
C GLU A 139 -11.90 3.89 -3.44
N ILE A 140 -11.88 2.67 -2.91
CA ILE A 140 -13.06 1.83 -2.75
C ILE A 140 -13.26 1.53 -1.26
N GLN A 141 -14.46 1.78 -0.74
CA GLN A 141 -14.85 1.33 0.59
C GLN A 141 -15.93 0.26 0.47
N LEU A 142 -15.73 -0.84 1.20
CA LEU A 142 -16.68 -1.95 1.31
C LEU A 142 -17.08 -2.12 2.77
N SER A 143 -18.37 -2.29 3.05
CA SER A 143 -18.85 -2.65 4.37
C SER A 143 -19.70 -3.91 4.34
N TYR A 144 -19.65 -4.69 5.42
CA TYR A 144 -20.37 -5.95 5.56
C TYR A 144 -21.06 -6.03 6.90
N ALA A 145 -22.19 -6.73 6.93
CA ALA A 145 -22.84 -7.17 8.16
C ALA A 145 -22.62 -8.66 8.34
N ILE A 146 -22.32 -9.09 9.56
CA ILE A 146 -22.16 -10.52 9.88
C ILE A 146 -23.46 -11.26 9.53
N GLY A 147 -23.33 -12.39 8.81
CA GLY A 147 -24.46 -13.20 8.35
C GLY A 147 -25.09 -12.72 7.03
N VAL A 148 -24.66 -11.59 6.48
CA VAL A 148 -25.13 -11.07 5.20
C VAL A 148 -24.01 -11.15 4.15
N ALA A 149 -24.21 -11.93 3.10
CA ALA A 149 -23.17 -12.17 2.09
C ALA A 149 -22.91 -10.95 1.21
N GLN A 150 -23.93 -10.17 0.85
CA GLN A 150 -23.75 -8.97 0.05
C GLN A 150 -23.13 -7.84 0.87
N PRO A 151 -22.22 -7.03 0.29
CA PRO A 151 -21.79 -5.80 0.94
C PRO A 151 -22.99 -4.93 1.28
N THR A 152 -23.06 -4.43 2.51
CA THR A 152 -24.10 -3.49 2.95
C THR A 152 -23.91 -2.11 2.32
N SER A 153 -22.68 -1.76 1.97
CA SER A 153 -22.34 -0.53 1.24
C SER A 153 -21.12 -0.75 0.35
N ILE A 154 -21.15 -0.10 -0.82
CA ILE A 154 -20.00 0.10 -1.70
C ILE A 154 -19.93 1.59 -1.96
N MET A 155 -18.77 2.20 -1.66
CA MET A 155 -18.48 3.59 -1.99
C MET A 155 -17.28 3.61 -2.94
N VAL A 156 -17.36 4.45 -3.95
CA VAL A 156 -16.27 4.81 -4.85
C VAL A 156 -15.99 6.29 -4.66
N ASP A 157 -14.72 6.66 -4.56
CA ASP A 157 -14.27 8.05 -4.53
C ASP A 157 -13.14 8.18 -5.55
N THR A 158 -13.37 8.95 -6.59
CA THR A 158 -12.40 9.22 -7.64
C THR A 158 -11.67 10.54 -7.44
N PHE A 159 -11.93 11.25 -6.34
CA PHE A 159 -11.31 12.56 -6.03
C PHE A 159 -11.50 13.58 -7.17
N GLY A 160 -12.64 13.51 -7.85
CA GLY A 160 -12.96 14.38 -8.99
C GLY A 160 -12.23 14.04 -10.30
N THR A 161 -11.47 12.94 -10.35
CA THR A 161 -10.73 12.51 -11.57
C THR A 161 -11.52 11.52 -12.44
N GLY A 162 -12.71 11.12 -12.00
CA GLY A 162 -13.56 10.17 -12.71
C GLY A 162 -14.10 10.72 -14.02
N LYS A 163 -14.11 9.90 -15.07
CA LYS A 163 -14.81 10.21 -16.33
C LYS A 163 -16.32 10.00 -16.25
N LEU A 164 -16.75 9.26 -15.25
CA LEU A 164 -18.14 9.01 -14.87
C LEU A 164 -18.34 9.46 -13.43
N SER A 165 -19.60 9.63 -13.00
CA SER A 165 -19.87 9.90 -11.60
C SER A 165 -19.52 8.71 -10.70
N ASP A 166 -19.21 8.98 -9.44
CA ASP A 166 -18.87 7.94 -8.48
C ASP A 166 -20.03 6.94 -8.29
N GLU A 167 -21.30 7.40 -8.36
CA GLU A 167 -22.49 6.55 -8.32
C GLU A 167 -22.52 5.59 -9.52
N LYS A 168 -22.19 6.08 -10.72
CA LYS A 168 -22.14 5.23 -11.92
C LYS A 168 -21.02 4.21 -11.84
N LEU A 169 -19.90 4.57 -11.25
CA LEU A 169 -18.81 3.62 -10.97
C LEU A 169 -19.22 2.56 -9.95
N VAL A 170 -20.03 2.88 -8.94
CA VAL A 170 -20.59 1.87 -8.01
C VAL A 170 -21.47 0.86 -8.75
N GLU A 171 -22.30 1.29 -9.71
CA GLU A 171 -23.08 0.36 -10.54
C GLU A 171 -22.18 -0.57 -11.34
N ILE A 172 -21.17 -0.02 -12.02
CA ILE A 172 -20.19 -0.79 -12.79
C ILE A 172 -19.45 -1.80 -11.91
N VAL A 173 -19.06 -1.41 -10.70
CA VAL A 173 -18.41 -2.31 -9.73
C VAL A 173 -19.34 -3.47 -9.38
N ARG A 174 -20.63 -3.21 -9.10
CA ARG A 174 -21.61 -4.26 -8.79
C ARG A 174 -21.83 -5.24 -9.96
N GLU A 175 -21.80 -4.76 -11.18
CA GLU A 175 -21.99 -5.58 -12.39
C GLU A 175 -20.79 -6.48 -12.69
N ASN A 176 -19.56 -6.02 -12.43
CA ASN A 176 -18.36 -6.67 -12.93
C ASN A 176 -17.55 -7.44 -11.86
N PHE A 177 -17.84 -7.23 -10.57
CA PHE A 177 -17.10 -7.83 -9.46
C PHE A 177 -18.03 -8.50 -8.45
N ASP A 178 -17.81 -9.77 -8.17
CA ASP A 178 -18.52 -10.47 -7.10
C ASP A 178 -17.84 -10.20 -5.75
N LEU A 179 -18.37 -9.21 -5.03
CA LEU A 179 -17.81 -8.76 -3.75
C LEU A 179 -18.40 -9.49 -2.54
N ARG A 180 -19.15 -10.57 -2.73
CA ARG A 180 -19.50 -11.48 -1.64
C ARG A 180 -18.24 -12.19 -1.14
N PRO A 181 -18.11 -12.53 0.15
CA PRO A 181 -16.89 -13.17 0.68
C PRO A 181 -16.44 -14.39 -0.13
N ALA A 182 -17.36 -15.30 -0.47
CA ALA A 182 -17.06 -16.46 -1.31
C ALA A 182 -16.67 -16.07 -2.76
N GLY A 183 -17.30 -15.03 -3.29
CA GLY A 183 -17.00 -14.46 -4.60
C GLY A 183 -15.58 -13.90 -4.67
N ILE A 184 -15.17 -13.13 -3.67
CA ILE A 184 -13.83 -12.58 -3.54
C ILE A 184 -12.78 -13.70 -3.48
N ILE A 185 -13.01 -14.71 -2.64
CA ILE A 185 -12.10 -15.86 -2.50
C ILE A 185 -11.91 -16.55 -3.85
N LYS A 186 -12.98 -16.75 -4.61
CA LYS A 186 -12.95 -17.37 -5.94
C LYS A 186 -12.29 -16.45 -6.97
N MET A 187 -12.69 -15.18 -7.02
CA MET A 187 -12.19 -14.19 -7.99
C MET A 187 -10.70 -13.98 -7.90
N LEU A 188 -10.16 -13.88 -6.68
CA LEU A 188 -8.75 -13.65 -6.43
C LEU A 188 -7.97 -14.94 -6.10
N ASP A 189 -8.61 -16.11 -6.15
CA ASP A 189 -8.01 -17.41 -5.83
C ASP A 189 -7.21 -17.39 -4.51
N LEU A 190 -7.86 -16.90 -3.44
CA LEU A 190 -7.23 -16.60 -2.17
C LEU A 190 -6.90 -17.84 -1.30
N ARG A 191 -7.21 -19.05 -1.76
CA ARG A 191 -6.86 -20.28 -1.04
C ARG A 191 -5.44 -20.78 -1.34
N ARG A 192 -4.76 -20.16 -2.30
CA ARG A 192 -3.37 -20.49 -2.61
C ARG A 192 -2.42 -20.07 -1.49
N PRO A 193 -1.26 -20.70 -1.33
CA PRO A 193 -0.26 -20.34 -0.31
C PRO A 193 0.57 -19.11 -0.74
N ILE A 194 -0.09 -17.95 -0.94
CA ILE A 194 0.51 -16.71 -1.46
C ILE A 194 0.89 -15.70 -0.36
N TYR A 195 0.60 -16.01 0.91
CA TYR A 195 0.64 -15.03 1.99
C TYR A 195 2.02 -14.84 2.63
N ARG A 196 2.92 -15.84 2.54
CA ARG A 196 4.24 -15.74 3.15
C ARG A 196 5.03 -14.51 2.66
N GLY A 197 5.00 -14.25 1.36
CA GLY A 197 5.69 -13.09 0.78
C GLY A 197 5.16 -11.74 1.24
N THR A 198 3.91 -11.67 1.73
CA THR A 198 3.31 -10.42 2.23
C THR A 198 3.60 -10.14 3.70
N ALA A 199 4.26 -11.05 4.41
CA ALA A 199 4.60 -10.89 5.82
C ALA A 199 5.68 -9.80 6.05
N ALA A 200 6.41 -9.42 5.00
CA ALA A 200 7.38 -8.33 5.02
C ALA A 200 7.15 -7.41 3.82
N TYR A 201 7.47 -6.13 3.98
CA TYR A 201 7.41 -5.08 2.95
C TYR A 201 6.02 -4.75 2.41
N GLY A 202 4.98 -4.99 3.19
CA GLY A 202 3.60 -4.64 2.88
C GLY A 202 2.89 -5.62 1.94
N HIS A 203 1.58 -5.38 1.76
CA HIS A 203 0.68 -6.24 0.99
C HIS A 203 0.34 -5.67 -0.39
N PHE A 204 0.50 -4.35 -0.60
CA PHE A 204 0.12 -3.65 -1.82
C PHE A 204 1.31 -3.05 -2.56
N GLY A 205 1.15 -2.87 -3.89
CA GLY A 205 2.21 -2.32 -4.73
C GLY A 205 3.40 -3.25 -4.96
N ARG A 206 3.28 -4.53 -4.63
CA ARG A 206 4.33 -5.53 -4.70
C ARG A 206 4.45 -6.08 -6.12
N THR A 207 5.32 -5.49 -6.92
CA THR A 207 5.61 -5.95 -8.30
C THR A 207 6.56 -7.14 -8.35
N ASP A 208 7.23 -7.42 -7.27
CA ASP A 208 8.12 -8.57 -7.05
C ASP A 208 7.37 -9.89 -6.78
N LEU A 209 6.08 -9.79 -6.45
CA LEU A 209 5.20 -10.91 -6.14
C LEU A 209 4.05 -10.98 -7.14
N ASN A 210 3.66 -12.20 -7.50
CA ASN A 210 2.47 -12.42 -8.34
C ASN A 210 1.21 -12.49 -7.46
N LEU A 211 0.76 -11.32 -7.00
CA LEU A 211 -0.41 -11.19 -6.12
C LEU A 211 -1.67 -10.86 -6.95
N PRO A 212 -2.76 -11.64 -6.79
CA PRO A 212 -3.95 -11.49 -7.64
C PRO A 212 -4.64 -10.14 -7.50
N TRP A 213 -4.54 -9.47 -6.35
CA TRP A 213 -5.13 -8.14 -6.15
C TRP A 213 -4.33 -7.01 -6.82
N GLU A 214 -3.16 -7.29 -7.35
CA GLU A 214 -2.40 -6.34 -8.17
C GLU A 214 -2.67 -6.50 -9.69
N ALA A 215 -3.44 -7.51 -10.10
CA ALA A 215 -3.78 -7.74 -11.50
C ALA A 215 -4.74 -6.67 -12.05
N THR A 216 -4.63 -6.39 -13.34
CA THR A 216 -5.49 -5.44 -14.08
C THR A 216 -6.21 -6.11 -15.25
N ASP A 217 -6.49 -7.41 -15.12
CA ASP A 217 -7.10 -8.26 -16.15
C ASP A 217 -8.55 -7.89 -16.50
N LYS A 218 -9.23 -7.13 -15.65
CA LYS A 218 -10.57 -6.58 -15.92
C LYS A 218 -10.55 -5.25 -16.67
N ALA A 219 -9.40 -4.59 -16.78
CA ALA A 219 -9.31 -3.24 -17.33
C ALA A 219 -9.87 -3.16 -18.76
N GLU A 220 -9.52 -4.11 -19.66
CA GLU A 220 -10.04 -4.11 -21.03
C GLU A 220 -11.57 -4.25 -21.08
N ALA A 221 -12.13 -5.12 -20.25
CA ALA A 221 -13.58 -5.30 -20.20
C ALA A 221 -14.30 -4.05 -19.65
N LEU A 222 -13.65 -3.27 -18.81
CA LEU A 222 -14.19 -2.04 -18.25
C LEU A 222 -14.13 -0.85 -19.23
N LYS A 223 -13.27 -0.89 -20.24
CA LYS A 223 -13.19 0.20 -21.25
C LYS A 223 -14.49 0.42 -22.01
N LYS A 224 -15.39 -0.57 -22.06
CA LYS A 224 -16.72 -0.42 -22.68
C LYS A 224 -17.58 0.67 -22.06
N TYR A 225 -17.20 1.17 -20.88
CA TYR A 225 -17.91 2.25 -20.17
C TYR A 225 -17.31 3.64 -20.41
N LEU A 226 -16.18 3.72 -21.16
CA LEU A 226 -15.60 4.98 -21.61
C LEU A 226 -16.42 5.58 -22.75
#